data_4c8d4fc7f74951a87c18b5d3119e8638
#
_entry.id   4c8d4fc7f74951a87c18b5d3119e8638
#
_cell.length_a   1.000
_cell.length_b   1.000
_cell.length_c   1.000
_cell.angle_alpha   90.00
_cell.angle_beta   90.00
_cell.angle_gamma   90.00
#
_symmetry.space_group_name_H-M   'P 1'
#
loop_
_entity.id
_entity.type
_entity.pdbx_description
1 polymer ?
#
loop_
_entity_poly.entity_id
_entity_poly.type
_entity_poly.pdbx_seq_one_letter_code
_entity_poly.pdbx_strand_id
1 'polypeptide(L)'
;MRPGHSNTATATTCRPVGGPSRRSAAAGARVLVAGLLLALGLAMMPQSAAADFRLCNNTSSRVGISVGYKENEGWTTEGWWNLSARSCETLLRGVLVARFYYIYAIDYDRGGEWSGQAFMCTREKEFTIKGTADCLARGYDRTGFFEVDTGEQPSWTVQLTEPAELAPKPPVQTRVPPPQTPAGTTRPGPAPSPAVPKSKN
;
A
#
# COMPACT_ATOMS: atom_id res chain seq x y z
N MET A 1 -31.21 -46.26 71.52
CA MET A 1 -31.09 -45.85 72.94
C MET A 1 -30.42 -44.49 73.02
N ARG A 2 -31.09 -43.53 73.58
CA ARG A 2 -30.63 -42.18 73.99
C ARG A 2 -29.69 -42.31 75.21
N PRO A 3 -29.11 -41.21 75.77
CA PRO A 3 -28.83 -39.82 75.37
C PRO A 3 -27.47 -39.29 75.90
N GLY A 4 -27.20 -38.00 75.74
CA GLY A 4 -26.28 -37.29 76.64
C GLY A 4 -25.88 -35.90 76.19
N HIS A 5 -26.64 -34.92 76.54
CA HIS A 5 -26.44 -33.57 77.11
C HIS A 5 -25.05 -32.96 77.12
N SER A 6 -24.96 -31.80 76.61
CA SER A 6 -24.95 -30.38 77.12
C SER A 6 -23.58 -29.91 77.60
N ASN A 7 -23.10 -28.81 77.15
CA ASN A 7 -23.07 -27.57 77.93
C ASN A 7 -22.58 -26.38 77.14
N THR A 8 -23.37 -25.33 77.23
CA THR A 8 -23.18 -23.98 76.83
C THR A 8 -22.08 -23.29 77.64
N ALA A 9 -21.16 -22.58 76.98
CA ALA A 9 -20.35 -21.57 77.66
C ALA A 9 -20.30 -20.35 76.79
N THR A 10 -21.04 -19.32 77.17
CA THR A 10 -21.07 -17.97 76.60
C THR A 10 -19.81 -17.24 77.07
N ALA A 11 -18.94 -16.90 76.14
CA ALA A 11 -17.82 -15.98 76.40
C ALA A 11 -18.06 -14.67 75.70
N THR A 12 -18.41 -13.67 76.50
CA THR A 12 -18.50 -12.28 76.10
C THR A 12 -17.07 -11.74 75.87
N THR A 13 -16.69 -11.47 74.64
CA THR A 13 -15.42 -10.83 74.31
C THR A 13 -15.64 -9.40 73.89
N CYS A 14 -15.07 -8.48 74.63
CA CYS A 14 -15.03 -7.04 74.37
C CYS A 14 -14.42 -6.71 73.04
N ARG A 15 -15.11 -5.88 72.26
CA ARG A 15 -14.68 -5.28 71.00
C ARG A 15 -13.70 -4.12 71.29
N PRO A 16 -12.48 -4.08 70.78
CA PRO A 16 -11.70 -2.84 70.74
C PRO A 16 -12.18 -1.95 69.59
N VAL A 17 -12.54 -0.74 69.88
CA VAL A 17 -12.81 0.33 68.91
C VAL A 17 -11.46 0.78 68.31
N GLY A 18 -11.11 0.25 67.17
CA GLY A 18 -9.97 0.69 66.40
C GLY A 18 -10.36 1.81 65.43
N GLY A 19 -9.81 2.98 65.67
CA GLY A 19 -10.03 4.14 64.79
C GLY A 19 -9.46 3.94 63.39
N PRO A 20 -9.93 4.70 62.37
CA PRO A 20 -9.56 4.52 60.97
C PRO A 20 -8.08 4.93 60.79
N SER A 21 -7.22 3.95 60.48
CA SER A 21 -5.84 4.16 60.14
C SER A 21 -5.73 4.88 58.78
N ARG A 22 -5.21 6.10 58.78
CA ARG A 22 -4.97 6.97 57.58
C ARG A 22 -3.89 6.42 56.62
N ARG A 23 -3.53 5.14 56.70
CA ARG A 23 -2.39 4.58 55.93
C ARG A 23 -2.78 3.87 54.61
N SER A 24 -4.08 3.74 54.29
CA SER A 24 -4.52 2.96 53.10
C SER A 24 -4.67 3.78 51.82
N ALA A 25 -4.70 5.14 51.90
CA ALA A 25 -4.93 5.95 50.68
C ALA A 25 -3.68 6.03 49.79
N ALA A 26 -2.47 5.96 50.35
CA ALA A 26 -1.22 6.05 49.56
C ALA A 26 -0.87 4.77 48.78
N ALA A 27 -1.31 3.62 49.26
CA ALA A 27 -1.03 2.33 48.58
C ALA A 27 -1.93 2.17 47.33
N GLY A 28 -3.19 2.60 47.38
CA GLY A 28 -4.13 2.50 46.27
C GLY A 28 -3.71 3.40 45.07
N ALA A 29 -3.22 4.60 45.36
CA ALA A 29 -2.77 5.53 44.30
C ALA A 29 -1.55 5.00 43.55
N ARG A 30 -0.63 4.34 44.23
CA ARG A 30 0.58 3.76 43.59
C ARG A 30 0.25 2.58 42.71
N VAL A 31 -0.73 1.75 43.05
CA VAL A 31 -1.17 0.61 42.23
C VAL A 31 -1.89 1.10 40.97
N LEU A 32 -2.73 2.14 41.08
CA LEU A 32 -3.42 2.72 39.92
C LEU A 32 -2.47 3.37 38.94
N VAL A 33 -1.45 4.10 39.41
CA VAL A 33 -0.43 4.74 38.54
C VAL A 33 0.43 3.69 37.86
N ALA A 34 0.84 2.64 38.57
CA ALA A 34 1.61 1.53 37.97
C ALA A 34 0.79 0.78 36.90
N GLY A 35 -0.49 0.55 37.15
CA GLY A 35 -1.40 -0.08 36.19
C GLY A 35 -1.60 0.77 34.93
N LEU A 36 -1.75 2.10 35.09
CA LEU A 36 -1.91 3.03 33.97
C LEU A 36 -0.64 3.11 33.11
N LEU A 37 0.55 3.14 33.72
CA LEU A 37 1.83 3.14 33.00
C LEU A 37 2.08 1.85 32.25
N LEU A 38 1.68 0.69 32.82
CA LEU A 38 1.77 -0.60 32.16
C LEU A 38 0.83 -0.67 30.95
N ALA A 39 -0.40 -0.18 31.10
CA ALA A 39 -1.39 -0.13 30.01
C ALA A 39 -0.94 0.82 28.87
N LEU A 40 -0.34 1.95 29.20
CA LEU A 40 0.21 2.88 28.21
C LEU A 40 1.42 2.30 27.47
N GLY A 41 2.26 1.51 28.15
CA GLY A 41 3.40 0.82 27.56
C GLY A 41 3.00 -0.26 26.53
N LEU A 42 1.90 -1.00 26.78
CA LEU A 42 1.39 -1.98 25.83
C LEU A 42 0.78 -1.34 24.57
N ALA A 43 0.24 -0.12 24.66
CA ALA A 43 -0.35 0.59 23.51
C ALA A 43 0.70 1.12 22.52
N MET A 44 1.97 1.18 22.91
CA MET A 44 3.08 1.65 22.06
C MET A 44 3.89 0.52 21.41
N MET A 45 3.42 -0.73 21.44
CA MET A 45 4.10 -1.79 20.70
C MET A 45 4.01 -1.49 19.20
N PRO A 46 5.15 -1.38 18.47
CA PRO A 46 5.12 -1.19 17.03
C PRO A 46 4.39 -2.39 16.43
N GLN A 47 3.30 -2.13 15.74
CA GLN A 47 2.67 -3.15 14.91
C GLN A 47 3.65 -3.43 13.78
N SER A 48 4.10 -4.68 13.67
CA SER A 48 4.88 -5.13 12.52
C SER A 48 4.06 -4.84 11.27
N ALA A 49 4.51 -3.91 10.46
CA ALA A 49 3.93 -3.72 9.12
C ALA A 49 4.06 -5.07 8.40
N ALA A 50 2.94 -5.63 7.95
CA ALA A 50 2.97 -6.85 7.17
C ALA A 50 3.85 -6.59 5.94
N ALA A 51 4.88 -7.40 5.78
CA ALA A 51 5.74 -7.35 4.61
C ALA A 51 5.05 -8.16 3.51
N ASP A 52 4.45 -7.47 2.53
CA ASP A 52 3.62 -8.07 1.51
C ASP A 52 3.80 -7.36 0.17
N PHE A 53 3.56 -8.06 -0.93
CA PHE A 53 3.34 -7.46 -2.24
C PHE A 53 1.84 -7.28 -2.48
N ARG A 54 1.39 -6.05 -2.50
CA ARG A 54 -0.02 -5.67 -2.63
C ARG A 54 -0.28 -4.98 -3.95
N LEU A 55 -1.51 -5.09 -4.42
CA LEU A 55 -2.00 -4.30 -5.54
C LEU A 55 -3.32 -3.65 -5.17
N CYS A 56 -3.44 -2.35 -5.48
CA CYS A 56 -4.66 -1.57 -5.34
C CYS A 56 -5.22 -1.25 -6.72
N ASN A 57 -6.42 -1.70 -6.99
CA ASN A 57 -7.17 -1.37 -8.18
C ASN A 57 -7.87 0.00 -7.99
N ASN A 58 -7.27 1.07 -8.50
CA ASN A 58 -7.84 2.42 -8.45
C ASN A 58 -8.73 2.74 -9.66
N THR A 59 -9.05 1.75 -10.47
CA THR A 59 -9.98 1.90 -11.59
C THR A 59 -11.43 1.78 -11.16
N SER A 60 -12.35 2.08 -12.03
CA SER A 60 -13.79 1.88 -11.85
C SER A 60 -14.28 0.50 -12.31
N SER A 61 -13.39 -0.36 -12.81
CA SER A 61 -13.68 -1.69 -13.35
C SER A 61 -13.19 -2.81 -12.43
N ARG A 62 -13.73 -4.00 -12.63
CA ARG A 62 -13.13 -5.23 -12.10
C ARG A 62 -11.92 -5.59 -12.94
N VAL A 63 -10.85 -6.01 -12.28
CA VAL A 63 -9.60 -6.38 -12.95
C VAL A 63 -9.14 -7.77 -12.55
N GLY A 64 -8.56 -8.49 -13.51
CA GLY A 64 -7.83 -9.73 -13.27
C GLY A 64 -6.34 -9.46 -13.23
N ILE A 65 -5.65 -9.99 -12.24
CA ILE A 65 -4.21 -9.76 -12.02
C ILE A 65 -3.46 -11.07 -12.11
N SER A 66 -2.33 -11.04 -12.77
CA SER A 66 -1.31 -12.09 -12.72
C SER A 66 0.02 -11.50 -12.28
N VAL A 67 0.78 -12.21 -11.45
CA VAL A 67 2.07 -11.80 -10.94
C VAL A 67 3.16 -12.79 -11.36
N GLY A 68 4.31 -12.26 -11.78
CA GLY A 68 5.53 -13.01 -12.06
C GLY A 68 6.63 -12.61 -11.10
N TYR A 69 7.34 -13.57 -10.57
CA TYR A 69 8.43 -13.33 -9.62
C TYR A 69 9.46 -14.45 -9.65
N LYS A 70 10.63 -14.17 -9.07
CA LYS A 70 11.71 -15.15 -9.01
C LYS A 70 11.86 -15.69 -7.59
N GLU A 71 11.78 -16.99 -7.47
CA GLU A 71 12.07 -17.76 -6.25
C GLU A 71 13.46 -18.43 -6.35
N ASN A 72 13.85 -19.13 -5.29
CA ASN A 72 15.10 -19.90 -5.28
C ASN A 72 15.18 -20.97 -6.39
N GLU A 73 14.01 -21.54 -6.73
CA GLU A 73 13.88 -22.58 -7.74
C GLU A 73 13.73 -22.05 -9.17
N GLY A 74 13.62 -20.72 -9.34
CA GLY A 74 13.47 -20.08 -10.64
C GLY A 74 12.27 -19.14 -10.73
N TRP A 75 11.84 -18.89 -11.95
CA TRP A 75 10.69 -18.03 -12.22
C TRP A 75 9.37 -18.73 -11.95
N THR A 76 8.44 -18.00 -11.35
CA THR A 76 7.06 -18.43 -11.12
C THR A 76 6.12 -17.37 -11.64
N THR A 77 5.03 -17.80 -12.28
CA THR A 77 3.91 -16.94 -12.65
C THR A 77 2.64 -17.47 -12.02
N GLU A 78 1.87 -16.63 -11.39
CA GLU A 78 0.60 -16.98 -10.74
C GLU A 78 -0.51 -16.04 -11.18
N GLY A 79 -1.73 -16.51 -11.18
CA GLY A 79 -2.98 -15.81 -11.49
C GLY A 79 -4.17 -16.73 -11.33
N TRP A 80 -5.37 -16.25 -11.25
CA TRP A 80 -5.77 -14.86 -11.35
C TRP A 80 -6.29 -14.37 -10.02
N TRP A 81 -5.86 -13.20 -9.58
CA TRP A 81 -6.54 -12.45 -8.53
C TRP A 81 -7.57 -11.54 -9.16
N ASN A 82 -8.82 -11.65 -8.71
CA ASN A 82 -9.94 -10.86 -9.25
C ASN A 82 -10.27 -9.75 -8.25
N LEU A 83 -9.92 -8.52 -8.60
CA LEU A 83 -10.11 -7.36 -7.73
C LEU A 83 -11.31 -6.53 -8.20
N SER A 84 -12.20 -6.23 -7.26
CA SER A 84 -13.27 -5.28 -7.50
C SER A 84 -12.72 -3.86 -7.72
N ALA A 85 -13.52 -3.00 -8.33
CA ALA A 85 -13.22 -1.57 -8.43
C ALA A 85 -12.92 -0.97 -7.05
N ARG A 86 -11.89 -0.13 -6.97
CA ARG A 86 -11.48 0.59 -5.74
C ARG A 86 -11.12 -0.31 -4.56
N SER A 87 -10.62 -1.51 -4.82
CA SER A 87 -10.17 -2.44 -3.78
C SER A 87 -8.68 -2.76 -3.87
N CYS A 88 -8.11 -3.25 -2.78
CA CYS A 88 -6.73 -3.69 -2.71
C CYS A 88 -6.67 -5.14 -2.24
N GLU A 89 -5.71 -5.90 -2.75
CA GLU A 89 -5.47 -7.29 -2.39
C GLU A 89 -3.97 -7.52 -2.16
N THR A 90 -3.65 -8.48 -1.28
CA THR A 90 -2.28 -8.96 -1.11
C THR A 90 -2.05 -10.12 -2.05
N LEU A 91 -1.19 -9.92 -3.04
CA LEU A 91 -0.85 -10.94 -4.04
C LEU A 91 0.16 -11.95 -3.49
N LEU A 92 1.23 -11.46 -2.86
CA LEU A 92 2.25 -12.30 -2.23
C LEU A 92 2.40 -11.90 -0.77
N ARG A 93 2.40 -12.89 0.13
CA ARG A 93 2.55 -12.68 1.57
C ARG A 93 3.98 -12.90 1.99
N GLY A 94 4.44 -12.11 2.95
CA GLY A 94 5.77 -12.20 3.53
C GLY A 94 6.77 -11.24 2.91
N VAL A 95 7.99 -11.27 3.43
CA VAL A 95 9.08 -10.35 3.02
C VAL A 95 9.43 -10.58 1.55
N LEU A 96 9.47 -9.51 0.78
CA LEU A 96 9.90 -9.55 -0.61
C LEU A 96 11.40 -9.88 -0.69
N VAL A 97 11.75 -10.90 -1.45
CA VAL A 97 13.12 -11.40 -1.58
C VAL A 97 13.81 -10.98 -2.87
N ALA A 98 13.06 -10.42 -3.82
CA ALA A 98 13.57 -9.96 -5.10
C ALA A 98 13.34 -8.46 -5.25
N ARG A 99 14.19 -7.81 -6.03
CA ARG A 99 14.03 -6.40 -6.40
C ARG A 99 12.93 -6.21 -7.43
N PHE A 100 12.83 -7.11 -8.41
CA PHE A 100 11.93 -6.99 -9.55
C PHE A 100 10.79 -7.99 -9.46
N TYR A 101 9.57 -7.47 -9.61
CA TYR A 101 8.33 -8.22 -9.77
C TYR A 101 7.66 -7.82 -11.07
N TYR A 102 6.79 -8.66 -11.59
CA TYR A 102 6.19 -8.48 -12.90
C TYR A 102 4.68 -8.61 -12.78
N ILE A 103 3.95 -7.69 -13.40
CA ILE A 103 2.49 -7.66 -13.33
C ILE A 103 1.92 -7.67 -14.75
N TYR A 104 0.87 -8.44 -14.92
CA TYR A 104 -0.06 -8.33 -16.03
C TYR A 104 -1.47 -8.20 -15.47
N ALA A 105 -2.25 -7.28 -16.02
CA ALA A 105 -3.62 -7.06 -15.59
C ALA A 105 -4.55 -6.86 -16.78
N ILE A 106 -5.80 -7.30 -16.65
CA ILE A 106 -6.87 -7.13 -17.65
C ILE A 106 -8.08 -6.46 -17.01
N ASP A 107 -8.73 -5.57 -17.76
CA ASP A 107 -10.00 -4.93 -17.39
C ASP A 107 -11.15 -5.78 -17.92
N TYR A 108 -11.95 -6.37 -17.02
CA TYR A 108 -13.07 -7.25 -17.40
C TYR A 108 -14.30 -6.49 -17.86
N ASP A 109 -14.47 -5.24 -17.46
CA ASP A 109 -15.72 -4.51 -17.68
C ASP A 109 -15.65 -3.60 -18.91
N ARG A 110 -14.49 -3.02 -19.23
CA ARG A 110 -14.30 -2.09 -20.33
C ARG A 110 -13.34 -2.57 -21.40
N GLY A 111 -12.65 -3.67 -21.13
CA GLY A 111 -11.54 -4.14 -21.95
C GLY A 111 -10.27 -3.30 -21.74
N GLY A 112 -9.19 -3.75 -22.34
CA GLY A 112 -7.86 -3.20 -22.16
C GLY A 112 -7.03 -3.99 -21.17
N GLU A 113 -5.75 -3.69 -21.16
CA GLU A 113 -4.78 -4.41 -20.34
C GLU A 113 -3.64 -3.50 -19.88
N TRP A 114 -3.01 -3.90 -18.79
CA TRP A 114 -1.74 -3.37 -18.34
C TRP A 114 -0.69 -4.44 -18.58
N SER A 115 0.06 -4.26 -19.63
CA SER A 115 1.05 -5.22 -20.13
C SER A 115 2.43 -4.57 -20.29
N GLY A 116 3.44 -5.35 -20.66
CA GLY A 116 4.81 -4.89 -20.87
C GLY A 116 5.63 -5.83 -21.73
N GLN A 117 6.96 -5.72 -21.65
CA GLN A 117 7.89 -6.43 -22.52
C GLN A 117 8.53 -7.67 -21.87
N ALA A 118 8.26 -7.95 -20.60
CA ALA A 118 8.73 -9.16 -19.93
C ALA A 118 7.75 -10.30 -20.21
N PHE A 119 8.14 -11.24 -21.07
CA PHE A 119 7.26 -12.32 -21.46
C PHE A 119 7.29 -13.49 -20.48
N MET A 120 6.11 -13.88 -19.99
CA MET A 120 5.89 -14.99 -19.06
C MET A 120 4.73 -15.87 -19.50
N CYS A 121 4.59 -17.04 -18.88
CA CYS A 121 3.53 -17.97 -19.23
C CYS A 121 2.28 -17.71 -18.39
N THR A 122 1.10 -17.71 -19.04
CA THR A 122 -0.21 -17.60 -18.40
C THR A 122 -1.18 -18.64 -18.95
N ARG A 123 -2.37 -18.73 -18.39
CA ARG A 123 -3.53 -19.43 -18.94
C ARG A 123 -4.83 -18.83 -18.42
N GLU A 124 -5.96 -19.16 -19.06
CA GLU A 124 -7.28 -18.59 -18.73
C GLU A 124 -7.76 -18.88 -17.30
N LYS A 125 -7.52 -20.08 -16.78
CA LYS A 125 -7.94 -20.48 -15.42
C LYS A 125 -6.86 -20.11 -14.42
N GLU A 126 -7.20 -20.13 -13.13
CA GLU A 126 -6.24 -20.03 -12.04
C GLU A 126 -5.03 -20.93 -12.25
N PHE A 127 -3.84 -20.43 -11.98
CA PHE A 127 -2.60 -21.13 -12.28
C PHE A 127 -1.43 -20.72 -11.37
N THR A 128 -0.52 -21.67 -11.23
CA THR A 128 0.87 -21.48 -10.80
C THR A 128 1.76 -22.18 -11.80
N ILE A 129 2.53 -21.43 -12.57
CA ILE A 129 3.39 -21.95 -13.64
C ILE A 129 4.85 -21.68 -13.28
N LYS A 130 5.66 -22.74 -13.25
CA LYS A 130 7.10 -22.65 -13.06
C LYS A 130 7.80 -22.50 -14.41
N GLY A 131 8.74 -21.54 -14.49
CA GLY A 131 9.52 -21.22 -15.68
C GLY A 131 8.77 -20.36 -16.70
N THR A 132 9.53 -19.57 -17.44
CA THR A 132 9.02 -18.60 -18.43
C THR A 132 9.36 -18.98 -19.87
N ALA A 133 10.12 -20.07 -20.08
CA ALA A 133 10.49 -20.54 -21.40
C ALA A 133 9.38 -21.43 -22.01
N ASP A 134 9.33 -21.42 -23.34
CA ASP A 134 8.55 -22.34 -24.16
C ASP A 134 7.06 -22.44 -23.79
N CYS A 135 6.45 -21.30 -23.41
CA CYS A 135 5.06 -21.23 -22.96
C CYS A 135 4.12 -21.97 -23.92
N LEU A 136 4.15 -21.65 -25.21
CA LEU A 136 3.27 -22.21 -26.22
C LEU A 136 3.47 -23.73 -26.39
N ALA A 137 4.72 -24.19 -26.42
CA ALA A 137 5.03 -25.62 -26.52
C ALA A 137 4.55 -26.41 -25.29
N ARG A 138 4.44 -25.74 -24.15
CA ARG A 138 3.93 -26.30 -22.88
C ARG A 138 2.42 -26.17 -22.73
N GLY A 139 1.70 -25.61 -23.73
CA GLY A 139 0.25 -25.41 -23.70
C GLY A 139 -0.21 -24.21 -22.87
N TYR A 140 0.65 -23.19 -22.72
CA TYR A 140 0.34 -21.93 -22.06
C TYR A 140 0.36 -20.77 -23.04
N ASP A 141 -0.25 -19.66 -22.69
CA ASP A 141 -0.14 -18.41 -23.42
C ASP A 141 1.18 -17.71 -23.07
N ARG A 142 1.72 -16.96 -24.05
CA ARG A 142 2.89 -16.12 -23.85
C ARG A 142 2.44 -14.67 -23.70
N THR A 143 2.46 -14.16 -22.48
CA THR A 143 1.88 -12.87 -22.10
C THR A 143 2.97 -11.88 -21.69
N GLY A 144 2.82 -10.63 -22.06
CA GLY A 144 3.73 -9.54 -21.71
C GLY A 144 3.38 -8.93 -20.36
N PHE A 145 4.33 -8.91 -19.44
CA PHE A 145 4.21 -8.32 -18.10
C PHE A 145 5.00 -7.01 -18.03
N PHE A 146 4.52 -6.02 -17.29
CA PHE A 146 5.32 -4.86 -16.96
C PHE A 146 6.13 -5.09 -15.68
N GLU A 147 7.30 -4.48 -15.63
CA GLU A 147 8.23 -4.62 -14.52
C GLU A 147 7.89 -3.63 -13.40
N VAL A 148 8.00 -4.09 -12.17
CA VAL A 148 7.88 -3.33 -10.93
C VAL A 148 9.20 -3.42 -10.19
N ASP A 149 9.95 -2.32 -10.12
CA ASP A 149 11.17 -2.20 -9.30
C ASP A 149 10.77 -1.80 -7.88
N THR A 150 10.95 -2.70 -6.93
CA THR A 150 10.65 -2.46 -5.51
C THR A 150 11.78 -1.75 -4.77
N GLY A 151 12.94 -1.53 -5.41
CA GLY A 151 14.11 -0.96 -4.77
C GLY A 151 14.63 -1.78 -3.60
N GLU A 152 14.43 -3.13 -3.63
CA GLU A 152 14.78 -4.06 -2.55
C GLU A 152 14.03 -3.80 -1.23
N GLN A 153 12.87 -3.14 -1.31
CA GLN A 153 12.01 -2.92 -0.14
C GLN A 153 11.35 -4.24 0.29
N PRO A 154 11.20 -4.48 1.60
CA PRO A 154 10.60 -5.72 2.12
C PRO A 154 9.11 -5.84 1.82
N SER A 155 8.45 -4.74 1.47
CA SER A 155 7.04 -4.68 1.06
C SER A 155 6.83 -3.64 -0.02
N TRP A 156 5.82 -3.86 -0.86
CA TRP A 156 5.49 -2.95 -1.96
C TRP A 156 4.00 -2.93 -2.25
N THR A 157 3.50 -1.77 -2.71
CA THR A 157 2.11 -1.65 -3.17
C THR A 157 2.07 -1.03 -4.56
N VAL A 158 1.54 -1.79 -5.52
CA VAL A 158 1.29 -1.31 -6.88
C VAL A 158 -0.07 -0.61 -6.91
N GLN A 159 -0.13 0.55 -7.57
CA GLN A 159 -1.36 1.29 -7.83
C GLN A 159 -1.74 1.12 -9.30
N LEU A 160 -2.81 0.38 -9.57
CA LEU A 160 -3.36 0.24 -10.91
C LEU A 160 -4.37 1.37 -11.14
N THR A 161 -4.09 2.21 -12.13
CA THR A 161 -4.95 3.35 -12.50
C THR A 161 -5.55 3.13 -13.88
N GLU A 162 -6.58 3.89 -14.24
CA GLU A 162 -7.15 3.82 -15.59
C GLU A 162 -6.04 3.89 -16.65
N PRO A 163 -6.04 3.03 -17.67
CA PRO A 163 -5.14 3.18 -18.80
C PRO A 163 -5.28 4.56 -19.39
N ALA A 164 -4.16 5.19 -19.79
CA ALA A 164 -4.17 6.55 -20.35
C ALA A 164 -5.07 6.69 -21.58
N GLU A 165 -5.29 5.61 -22.29
CA GLU A 165 -6.16 5.47 -23.47
C GLU A 165 -7.65 5.56 -23.12
N LEU A 166 -8.05 5.11 -21.90
CA LEU A 166 -9.42 5.16 -21.40
C LEU A 166 -9.68 6.33 -20.45
N ALA A 167 -8.64 7.08 -20.10
CA ALA A 167 -8.78 8.27 -19.25
C ALA A 167 -9.64 9.31 -20.00
N PRO A 168 -10.64 9.96 -19.35
CA PRO A 168 -11.36 11.06 -19.96
C PRO A 168 -10.37 12.10 -20.44
N LYS A 169 -10.38 12.38 -21.76
CA LYS A 169 -9.53 13.43 -22.33
C LYS A 169 -9.80 14.72 -21.57
N PRO A 170 -8.80 15.36 -20.95
CA PRO A 170 -9.04 16.61 -20.26
C PRO A 170 -9.72 17.60 -21.23
N PRO A 171 -10.71 18.38 -20.76
CA PRO A 171 -11.40 19.33 -21.62
C PRO A 171 -10.34 20.20 -22.31
N VAL A 172 -10.41 20.26 -23.62
CA VAL A 172 -9.53 21.12 -24.44
C VAL A 172 -9.71 22.53 -23.89
N GLN A 173 -8.74 23.00 -23.12
CA GLN A 173 -8.71 24.40 -22.74
C GLN A 173 -8.49 25.18 -24.01
N THR A 174 -9.58 25.73 -24.57
CA THR A 174 -9.51 26.72 -25.62
C THR A 174 -8.69 27.86 -25.06
N ARG A 175 -7.42 27.90 -25.45
CA ARG A 175 -6.53 28.98 -25.08
C ARG A 175 -7.17 30.26 -25.63
N VAL A 176 -7.83 31.02 -24.74
CA VAL A 176 -8.32 32.37 -25.09
C VAL A 176 -7.07 33.14 -25.53
N PRO A 177 -7.05 33.64 -26.78
CA PRO A 177 -5.92 34.46 -27.21
C PRO A 177 -5.76 35.63 -26.24
N PRO A 178 -4.56 36.02 -25.89
CA PRO A 178 -4.36 37.20 -25.05
C PRO A 178 -4.98 38.42 -25.74
N PRO A 179 -5.57 39.36 -24.97
CA PRO A 179 -6.13 40.57 -25.52
C PRO A 179 -5.09 41.26 -26.41
N GLN A 180 -5.42 41.47 -27.68
CA GLN A 180 -4.56 42.20 -28.59
C GLN A 180 -4.55 43.66 -28.12
N THR A 181 -3.41 44.11 -27.61
CA THR A 181 -3.17 45.56 -27.36
C THR A 181 -3.32 46.31 -28.69
N PRO A 182 -4.11 47.37 -28.74
CA PRO A 182 -4.24 48.16 -29.97
C PRO A 182 -2.86 48.69 -30.38
N ALA A 183 -2.54 48.54 -31.67
CA ALA A 183 -1.29 49.00 -32.27
C ALA A 183 -1.10 50.49 -32.01
N GLY A 184 -0.24 50.78 -31.00
CA GLY A 184 0.21 52.15 -30.74
C GLY A 184 1.27 52.57 -31.75
N THR A 185 0.98 53.61 -32.40
CA THR A 185 1.79 54.61 -33.13
C THR A 185 3.29 54.31 -33.29
N THR A 186 3.68 54.13 -34.51
CA THR A 186 5.06 54.00 -35.02
C THR A 186 5.96 55.12 -34.50
N ARG A 187 6.91 54.82 -33.66
CA ARG A 187 8.01 55.71 -33.29
C ARG A 187 9.10 55.56 -34.35
N PRO A 188 9.62 56.67 -34.96
CA PRO A 188 10.70 56.56 -35.95
C PRO A 188 11.98 56.01 -35.28
N GLY A 189 12.57 55.02 -35.96
CA GLY A 189 13.81 54.40 -35.50
C GLY A 189 15.00 55.34 -35.64
N PRO A 190 16.04 55.15 -34.78
CA PRO A 190 17.29 55.90 -34.89
C PRO A 190 18.08 55.51 -36.12
N ALA A 191 18.78 56.51 -36.69
CA ALA A 191 19.58 56.42 -37.91
C ALA A 191 20.73 55.40 -37.83
N PRO A 192 21.14 54.81 -38.95
CA PRO A 192 22.24 53.83 -38.98
C PRO A 192 23.59 54.48 -38.67
N SER A 193 24.36 53.88 -37.80
CA SER A 193 25.76 54.23 -37.52
C SER A 193 26.68 53.88 -38.70
N PRO A 194 27.71 54.67 -38.96
CA PRO A 194 28.65 54.47 -40.08
C PRO A 194 29.55 53.25 -39.86
N ALA A 195 29.80 52.57 -40.96
CA ALA A 195 30.64 51.37 -41.07
C ALA A 195 32.09 51.64 -40.69
N VAL A 196 32.66 50.80 -39.85
CA VAL A 196 34.09 50.77 -39.54
C VAL A 196 34.85 49.98 -40.65
N PRO A 197 35.93 50.53 -41.24
CA PRO A 197 36.67 49.84 -42.31
C PRO A 197 37.47 48.66 -41.73
N LYS A 198 37.45 47.52 -42.44
CA LYS A 198 38.28 46.33 -42.16
C LYS A 198 39.73 46.65 -42.45
N SER A 199 40.60 46.58 -41.43
CA SER A 199 42.05 46.51 -41.60
C SER A 199 42.42 45.12 -42.07
N LYS A 200 43.16 45.09 -43.20
CA LYS A 200 43.90 43.91 -43.64
C LYS A 200 45.20 43.84 -42.89
N ASN A 201 45.46 42.72 -42.25
CA ASN A 201 46.79 42.05 -42.19
C ASN A 201 46.58 40.57 -41.92
#